data_519e5bf22fdcb0022f6ea87b305d2038
#
_entry.id   519e5bf22fdcb0022f6ea87b305d2038
#
_cell.length_a   1.000
_cell.length_b   1.000
_cell.length_c   1.000
_cell.angle_alpha   90.00
_cell.angle_beta   90.00
_cell.angle_gamma   90.00
#
_symmetry.space_group_name_H-M   'P 1'
#
loop_
_entity.id
_entity.type
_entity.pdbx_description
1 polymer ?
#
loop_
_entity_poly.entity_id
_entity_poly.type
_entity_poly.pdbx_seq_one_letter_code
_entity_poly.pdbx_strand_id
1 'polypeptide(L)' 'MCNALEELRQEGVEEGRQEGRWEGILEGIRATVRTCRNFNISEADTVRNIMNEFSLSQEQAVNYVKKYW' A
#
# COMPACT_ATOMS: atom_id res chain seq x y z
N MET A 1 3.53 18.78 6.83
CA MET A 1 3.71 18.61 6.21
C MET A 1 3.60 18.86 5.47
N CYS A 2 3.68 19.19 5.38
CA CYS A 2 3.66 19.46 4.60
C CYS A 2 3.68 19.06 3.81
N ASN A 3 3.39 19.16 3.74
CA ASN A 3 3.54 18.46 2.92
C ASN A 3 2.62 18.41 1.86
N ALA A 4 1.34 18.44 1.88
CA ALA A 4 0.44 18.37 0.79
C ALA A 4 0.68 19.48 -0.19
N LEU A 5 0.96 20.62 0.33
CA LEU A 5 1.22 21.75 -0.52
C LEU A 5 2.47 21.55 -1.32
N GLU A 6 3.47 21.03 -0.69
CA GLU A 6 4.70 20.77 -1.40
C GLU A 6 4.52 19.71 -2.44
N GLU A 7 3.69 18.74 -2.14
CA GLU A 7 3.43 17.71 -3.10
C GLU A 7 2.80 18.27 -4.36
N LEU A 8 1.90 19.21 -4.20
CA LEU A 8 1.29 19.81 -5.37
C LEU A 8 2.31 20.52 -6.22
N ARG A 9 3.22 21.24 -5.59
CA ARG A 9 4.22 21.97 -6.34
C ARG A 9 5.16 21.06 -7.08
N GLN A 10 5.48 19.93 -6.49
CA GLN A 10 6.48 19.05 -7.06
C GLN A 10 5.88 17.93 -7.85
N GLU A 11 4.63 18.05 -8.13
CA GLU A 11 3.91 16.97 -8.76
C GLU A 11 4.60 16.49 -10.02
N GLY A 12 4.96 17.40 -10.90
CA GLY A 12 5.55 17.02 -12.16
C GLY A 12 6.92 16.41 -12.01
N VAL A 13 7.66 16.86 -11.01
CA VAL A 13 9.02 16.38 -10.81
C VAL A 13 9.04 15.00 -10.18
N GLU A 14 8.15 14.77 -9.25
CA GLU A 14 8.21 13.57 -8.46
C GLU A 14 7.42 12.43 -8.99
N GLU A 15 6.71 12.64 -10.07
CA GLU A 15 5.84 11.63 -10.59
C GLU A 15 6.59 10.35 -10.91
N GLY A 16 7.72 10.47 -11.57
CA GLY A 16 8.51 9.29 -11.92
C GLY A 16 9.03 8.56 -10.69
N ARG A 17 9.48 9.31 -9.71
CA ARG A 17 9.99 8.70 -8.49
C ARG A 17 8.88 8.00 -7.73
N GLN A 18 7.69 8.59 -7.73
CA GLN A 18 6.58 7.99 -7.03
C GLN A 18 6.17 6.67 -7.67
N GLU A 19 6.26 6.59 -8.95
CA GLU A 19 5.93 5.35 -9.63
C GLU A 19 6.85 4.22 -9.19
N GLY A 20 8.14 4.49 -9.12
CA GLY A 20 9.08 3.49 -8.67
C GLY A 20 8.82 3.07 -7.25
N ARG A 21 8.53 4.03 -6.39
CA ARG A 21 8.22 3.72 -5.00
C ARG A 21 6.93 2.92 -4.90
N TRP A 22 5.94 3.26 -5.72
CA TRP A 22 4.69 2.54 -5.69
C TRP A 22 4.86 1.10 -6.09
N GLU A 23 5.70 0.84 -7.08
CA GLU A 23 5.95 -0.52 -7.49
C GLU A 23 6.54 -1.32 -6.34
N GLY A 24 7.50 -0.74 -5.62
CA GLY A 24 8.06 -1.42 -4.48
C GLY A 24 7.04 -1.66 -3.39
N ILE A 25 6.20 -0.67 -3.14
CA ILE A 25 5.16 -0.81 -2.14
C ILE A 25 4.15 -1.87 -2.55
N LEU A 26 3.76 -1.87 -3.80
CA LEU A 26 2.80 -2.86 -4.28
C LEU A 26 3.36 -4.26 -4.19
N GLU A 27 4.62 -4.43 -4.48
CA GLU A 27 5.25 -5.73 -4.33
C GLU A 27 5.26 -6.16 -2.88
N GLY A 28 5.54 -5.23 -1.98
CA GLY A 28 5.49 -5.52 -0.56
C GLY A 28 4.10 -5.93 -0.11
N ILE A 29 3.09 -5.20 -0.57
CA ILE A 29 1.72 -5.53 -0.22
C ILE A 29 1.36 -6.92 -0.75
N ARG A 30 1.72 -7.17 -1.98
CA ARG A 30 1.42 -8.46 -2.61
C ARG A 30 2.08 -9.60 -1.85
N ALA A 31 3.34 -9.43 -1.49
CA ALA A 31 4.06 -10.45 -0.74
C ALA A 31 3.43 -10.66 0.62
N THR A 32 3.03 -9.57 1.28
CA THR A 32 2.41 -9.66 2.59
C THR A 32 1.08 -10.40 2.50
N VAL A 33 0.28 -10.09 1.50
CA VAL A 33 -1.00 -10.76 1.32
C VAL A 33 -0.78 -12.25 1.07
N ARG A 34 0.19 -12.58 0.24
CA ARG A 34 0.49 -13.98 -0.05
C ARG A 34 0.91 -14.71 1.22
N THR A 35 1.77 -14.10 2.01
CA THR A 35 2.24 -14.71 3.24
C THR A 35 1.07 -14.94 4.20
N CYS A 36 0.22 -13.93 4.34
CA CYS A 36 -0.92 -14.06 5.23
C CYS A 36 -1.83 -15.21 4.79
N ARG A 37 -2.05 -15.32 3.49
CA ARG A 37 -2.87 -16.43 2.98
C ARG A 37 -2.22 -17.76 3.28
N ASN A 38 -0.94 -17.84 3.10
CA ASN A 38 -0.23 -19.10 3.32
C ASN A 38 -0.32 -19.55 4.76
N PHE A 39 -0.41 -18.61 5.68
CA PHE A 39 -0.54 -18.93 7.10
C PHE A 39 -1.98 -18.94 7.56
N ASN A 40 -2.92 -18.92 6.64
CA ASN A 40 -4.35 -18.98 6.99
C ASN A 40 -4.80 -17.80 7.83
N ILE A 41 -4.22 -16.66 7.62
CA ILE A 41 -4.64 -15.45 8.30
C ILE A 41 -5.87 -14.93 7.56
N SER A 42 -6.87 -14.48 8.31
CA SER A 42 -8.12 -14.05 7.72
C SER A 42 -7.90 -12.81 6.86
N GLU A 43 -8.83 -12.59 5.94
CA GLU A 43 -8.76 -11.42 5.08
C GLU A 43 -8.82 -10.14 5.90
N ALA A 44 -9.66 -10.11 6.92
CA ALA A 44 -9.79 -8.94 7.77
C ALA A 44 -8.50 -8.63 8.50
N ASP A 45 -7.84 -9.65 9.00
CA ASP A 45 -6.57 -9.45 9.70
C ASP A 45 -5.50 -9.01 8.71
N THR A 46 -5.54 -9.52 7.50
CA THR A 46 -4.59 -9.11 6.47
C THR A 46 -4.78 -7.64 6.15
N VAL A 47 -6.01 -7.19 6.05
CA VAL A 47 -6.28 -5.77 5.81
C VAL A 47 -5.67 -4.93 6.93
N ARG A 48 -5.87 -5.34 8.17
CA ARG A 48 -5.33 -4.59 9.29
C ARG A 48 -3.81 -4.56 9.26
N ASN A 49 -3.21 -5.67 8.94
CA ASN A 49 -1.75 -5.74 8.82
C ASN A 49 -1.22 -4.77 7.80
N ILE A 50 -1.85 -4.75 6.64
CA ILE A 50 -1.40 -3.89 5.56
C ILE A 50 -1.60 -2.43 5.93
N MET A 51 -2.69 -2.11 6.60
CA MET A 51 -2.92 -0.75 7.04
C MET A 51 -1.79 -0.28 7.93
N ASN A 52 -1.38 -1.12 8.86
CA ASN A 52 -0.31 -0.75 9.79
C ASN A 52 1.05 -0.74 9.12
N GLU A 53 1.30 -1.72 8.28
CA GLU A 53 2.61 -1.88 7.69
C GLU A 53 2.92 -0.78 6.69
N PHE A 54 1.94 -0.41 5.90
CA PHE A 54 2.14 0.52 4.79
C PHE A 54 1.42 1.84 4.99
N SER A 55 0.86 2.05 6.17
CA SER A 55 0.18 3.31 6.50
C SER A 55 -0.93 3.63 5.50
N LEU A 56 -1.72 2.64 5.18
CA LEU A 56 -2.81 2.80 4.23
C LEU A 56 -4.12 3.03 4.96
N SER A 57 -5.06 3.67 4.28
CA SER A 57 -6.41 3.78 4.81
C SER A 57 -7.09 2.43 4.68
N GLN A 58 -8.20 2.27 5.42
CA GLN A 58 -8.92 1.01 5.37
C GLN A 58 -9.39 0.71 3.96
N GLU A 59 -9.89 1.73 3.28
CA GLU A 59 -10.38 1.54 1.93
C GLU A 59 -9.28 1.08 1.00
N GLN A 60 -8.12 1.71 1.09
CA GLN A 60 -7.00 1.33 0.24
C GLN A 60 -6.55 -0.10 0.55
N ALA A 61 -6.45 -0.42 1.83
CA ALA A 61 -6.00 -1.75 2.22
C ALA A 61 -6.97 -2.82 1.75
N VAL A 62 -8.27 -2.56 1.90
CA VAL A 62 -9.26 -3.51 1.45
C VAL A 62 -9.15 -3.74 -0.05
N ASN A 63 -8.98 -2.68 -0.80
CA ASN A 63 -8.87 -2.79 -2.25
C ASN A 63 -7.67 -3.63 -2.65
N TYR A 64 -6.53 -3.40 -1.99
CA TYR A 64 -5.33 -4.16 -2.32
C TYR A 64 -5.46 -5.62 -1.91
N VAL A 65 -6.03 -5.87 -0.75
CA VAL A 65 -6.19 -7.23 -0.30
C VAL A 65 -7.11 -7.99 -1.26
N LYS A 66 -8.21 -7.37 -1.65
CA LYS A 66 -9.12 -8.02 -2.59
C LYS A 66 -8.45 -8.28 -3.92
N LYS A 67 -7.61 -7.37 -4.35
CA LYS A 67 -6.94 -7.52 -5.63
C LYS A 67 -5.98 -8.70 -5.63
N TYR A 68 -5.26 -8.90 -4.54
CA TYR A 68 -4.23 -9.93 -4.48
C TYR A 68 -4.68 -11.18 -3.73
N TRP A 69 -5.86 -11.16 -3.15
CA TRP A 69 -6.35 -12.29 -2.38
C TRP A 69 -6.65 -13.49 -3.28
#